data_aa6a37aea1aa2a49323dc46907ff8ea8
#
_entry.id   aa6a37aea1aa2a49323dc46907ff8ea8
#
_cell.length_a   1.000
_cell.length_b   1.000
_cell.length_c   1.000
_cell.angle_alpha   90.00
_cell.angle_beta   90.00
_cell.angle_gamma   90.00
#
_symmetry.space_group_name_H-M   'P 1'
#
loop_
_entity.id
_entity.type
_entity.pdbx_description
1 polymer ?
#
loop_
_entity_poly.entity_id
_entity_poly.type
_entity_poly.pdbx_seq_one_letter_code
_entity_poly.pdbx_strand_id
1 'polypeptide(L)'
;MSKREISKVAAKILINIGAINFSPQSPFKLSSGFLSPSYIDCRKIIAYPSAFKAITDMMIDTIKSDMIAQSPNYIIGGETAGIPFAASIAEKMSLPLSYVRKKPKDYGKSKL
;
A
#
# COMPACT_ATOMS: atom_id res chain seq x y z
N MET A 1 -3.14 -13.52 -13.01
CA MET A 1 -1.92 -12.88 -13.59
C MET A 1 -0.68 -13.38 -12.85
N SER A 2 0.41 -13.55 -13.57
CA SER A 2 1.70 -13.83 -12.97
C SER A 2 2.20 -12.62 -12.19
N LYS A 3 3.17 -12.83 -11.28
CA LYS A 3 3.78 -11.73 -10.53
C LYS A 3 4.41 -10.69 -11.47
N ARG A 4 5.00 -11.15 -12.58
CA ARG A 4 5.60 -10.25 -13.57
C ARG A 4 4.54 -9.38 -14.26
N GLU A 5 3.41 -9.97 -14.60
CA GLU A 5 2.30 -9.22 -15.21
C GLU A 5 1.72 -8.21 -14.25
N ILE A 6 1.53 -8.60 -12.99
CA ILE A 6 1.04 -7.69 -11.93
C ILE A 6 2.01 -6.52 -11.76
N SER A 7 3.30 -6.78 -11.72
CA SER A 7 4.31 -5.72 -11.58
C SER A 7 4.23 -4.72 -12.72
N LYS A 8 4.05 -5.20 -13.96
CA LYS A 8 3.94 -4.31 -15.12
C LYS A 8 2.68 -3.47 -15.08
N VAL A 9 1.56 -4.07 -14.72
CA VAL A 9 0.28 -3.35 -14.63
C VAL A 9 0.34 -2.31 -13.53
N ALA A 10 0.85 -2.67 -12.36
CA ALA A 10 1.01 -1.75 -11.25
C ALA A 10 1.90 -0.56 -11.62
N ALA A 11 3.03 -0.82 -12.29
CA ALA A 11 3.93 0.25 -12.72
C ALA A 11 3.24 1.21 -13.70
N LYS A 12 2.47 0.69 -14.64
CA LYS A 12 1.71 1.53 -15.59
C LYS A 12 0.68 2.40 -14.87
N ILE A 13 -0.03 1.85 -13.91
CA ILE A 13 -1.00 2.60 -13.11
C ILE A 13 -0.30 3.75 -12.38
N LEU A 14 0.82 3.48 -11.72
CA LEU A 14 1.57 4.49 -10.97
C LEU A 14 2.09 5.60 -11.89
N ILE A 15 2.56 5.25 -13.08
CA ILE A 15 3.00 6.22 -14.07
C ILE A 15 1.82 7.08 -14.52
N ASN A 16 0.70 6.45 -14.85
CA ASN A 16 -0.47 7.14 -15.41
C ASN A 16 -1.09 8.15 -14.43
N ILE A 17 -1.08 7.87 -13.14
CA ILE A 17 -1.61 8.80 -12.15
C ILE A 17 -0.57 9.81 -11.65
N GLY A 18 0.66 9.74 -12.15
CA GLY A 18 1.72 10.66 -11.74
C GLY A 18 2.28 10.38 -10.36
N ALA A 19 2.21 9.13 -9.90
CA ALA A 19 2.74 8.74 -8.59
C ALA A 19 4.25 8.53 -8.60
N ILE A 20 4.84 8.36 -9.78
CA ILE A 20 6.29 8.18 -9.91
C ILE A 20 6.91 9.50 -10.33
N ASN A 21 7.82 10.01 -9.51
CA ASN A 21 8.54 11.26 -9.75
C ASN A 21 10.02 10.97 -9.92
N PHE A 22 10.63 11.57 -10.92
CA PHE A 22 12.03 11.36 -11.23
C PHE A 22 12.73 12.69 -11.37
N SER A 23 13.78 12.92 -10.58
CA SER A 23 14.55 14.16 -10.59
C SER A 23 16.02 13.87 -10.28
N PRO A 24 16.81 13.47 -11.28
CA PRO A 24 18.22 13.11 -11.05
C PRO A 24 19.10 14.31 -10.69
N GLN A 25 18.71 15.52 -11.11
CA GLN A 25 19.48 16.72 -10.84
C GLN A 25 19.14 17.37 -9.51
N SER A 26 17.94 17.12 -8.98
CA SER A 26 17.49 17.60 -7.68
C SER A 26 16.88 16.43 -6.92
N PRO A 27 17.71 15.53 -6.37
CA PRO A 27 17.22 14.31 -5.75
C PRO A 27 16.28 14.58 -4.56
N PHE A 28 15.34 13.68 -4.36
CA PHE A 28 14.43 13.73 -3.22
C PHE A 28 15.14 13.22 -1.96
N LYS A 29 14.92 13.91 -0.85
CA LYS A 29 15.41 13.46 0.44
C LYS A 29 14.36 12.53 1.07
N LEU A 30 14.75 11.28 1.27
CA LEU A 30 13.89 10.28 1.89
C LEU A 30 13.86 10.46 3.41
N SER A 31 12.86 9.89 4.07
CA SER A 31 12.75 9.92 5.53
C SER A 31 13.95 9.29 6.22
N SER A 32 14.65 8.37 5.55
CA SER A 32 15.88 7.76 6.02
C SER A 32 17.08 8.71 6.01
N GLY A 33 16.97 9.87 5.35
CA GLY A 33 18.05 10.81 5.14
C GLY A 33 18.81 10.61 3.84
N PHE A 34 18.62 9.49 3.16
CA PHE A 34 19.24 9.24 1.87
C PHE A 34 18.60 10.07 0.77
N LEU A 35 19.41 10.42 -0.24
CA LEU A 35 18.92 11.09 -1.44
C LEU A 35 18.57 10.04 -2.50
N SER A 36 17.49 10.27 -3.22
CA SER A 36 17.08 9.38 -4.31
C SER A 36 16.66 10.20 -5.52
N PRO A 37 17.04 9.80 -6.74
CA PRO A 37 16.58 10.47 -7.95
C PRO A 37 15.11 10.20 -8.26
N SER A 38 14.51 9.21 -7.59
CA SER A 38 13.11 8.85 -7.80
C SER A 38 12.36 8.82 -6.48
N TYR A 39 11.06 9.14 -6.57
CA TYR A 39 10.14 9.07 -5.44
C TYR A 39 8.81 8.52 -5.92
N ILE A 40 8.32 7.50 -5.23
CA ILE A 40 7.04 6.90 -5.55
C ILE A 40 6.05 7.26 -4.44
N ASP A 41 5.01 8.00 -4.80
CA ASP A 41 3.98 8.42 -3.86
C ASP A 41 2.74 7.52 -3.97
N CYS A 42 2.76 6.42 -3.25
CA CYS A 42 1.65 5.46 -3.27
C CYS A 42 0.37 6.03 -2.67
N ARG A 43 0.44 7.11 -1.87
CA ARG A 43 -0.74 7.75 -1.32
C ARG A 43 -1.61 8.35 -2.41
N LYS A 44 -1.03 8.71 -3.55
CA LYS A 44 -1.78 9.23 -4.68
C LYS A 44 -2.83 8.25 -5.20
N ILE A 45 -2.56 6.95 -5.06
CA ILE A 45 -3.47 5.91 -5.53
C ILE A 45 -4.87 6.09 -4.93
N ILE A 46 -4.93 6.50 -3.66
CA ILE A 46 -6.20 6.66 -2.93
C ILE A 46 -7.13 7.68 -3.61
N ALA A 47 -6.55 8.70 -4.24
CA ALA A 47 -7.33 9.75 -4.89
C ALA A 47 -7.90 9.34 -6.25
N TYR A 48 -7.52 8.19 -6.78
CA TYR A 48 -7.93 7.71 -8.09
C TYR A 48 -8.70 6.41 -7.96
N PRO A 49 -10.05 6.46 -7.94
CA PRO A 49 -10.87 5.28 -7.64
C PRO A 49 -10.57 4.05 -8.49
N SER A 50 -10.40 4.22 -9.79
CA SER A 50 -10.09 3.09 -10.69
C SER A 50 -8.72 2.48 -10.40
N ALA A 51 -7.73 3.32 -10.14
CA ALA A 51 -6.39 2.87 -9.77
C ALA A 51 -6.41 2.16 -8.42
N PHE A 52 -7.11 2.73 -7.44
CA PHE A 52 -7.23 2.15 -6.11
C PHE A 52 -7.89 0.78 -6.17
N LYS A 53 -8.97 0.66 -6.93
CA LYS A 53 -9.67 -0.62 -7.11
C LYS A 53 -8.73 -1.65 -7.76
N ALA A 54 -8.06 -1.28 -8.83
CA ALA A 54 -7.18 -2.20 -9.56
C ALA A 54 -6.01 -2.67 -8.68
N ILE A 55 -5.37 -1.76 -7.96
CA ILE A 55 -4.25 -2.08 -7.08
C ILE A 55 -4.70 -2.99 -5.93
N THR A 56 -5.80 -2.67 -5.26
CA THR A 56 -6.29 -3.50 -4.14
C THR A 56 -6.75 -4.87 -4.62
N ASP A 57 -7.35 -4.96 -5.81
CA ASP A 57 -7.72 -6.26 -6.39
C ASP A 57 -6.48 -7.12 -6.67
N MET A 58 -5.42 -6.52 -7.20
CA MET A 58 -4.14 -7.23 -7.43
C MET A 58 -3.49 -7.64 -6.11
N MET A 59 -3.58 -6.82 -5.07
CA MET A 59 -3.10 -7.18 -3.74
C MET A 59 -3.83 -8.42 -3.20
N ILE A 60 -5.15 -8.47 -3.35
CA ILE A 60 -5.94 -9.61 -2.92
C ILE A 60 -5.55 -10.87 -3.68
N ASP A 61 -5.40 -10.77 -5.00
CA ASP A 61 -4.99 -11.90 -5.82
C ASP A 61 -3.63 -12.43 -5.39
N THR A 62 -2.71 -11.53 -5.07
CA THR A 62 -1.37 -11.89 -4.58
C THR A 62 -1.45 -12.59 -3.22
N ILE A 63 -2.27 -12.06 -2.31
CA ILE A 63 -2.47 -12.68 -1.00
C ILE A 63 -3.00 -14.11 -1.16
N LYS A 64 -4.03 -14.30 -1.98
CA LYS A 64 -4.63 -15.59 -2.21
C LYS A 64 -3.66 -16.58 -2.86
N SER A 65 -2.84 -16.08 -3.76
CA SER A 65 -1.85 -16.88 -4.48
C SER A 65 -0.69 -17.31 -3.57
N ASP A 66 -0.21 -16.42 -2.73
CA ASP A 66 0.94 -16.68 -1.87
C ASP A 66 0.60 -17.45 -0.60
N MET A 67 -0.68 -17.47 -0.21
CA MET A 67 -1.13 -18.10 1.03
C MET A 67 -2.01 -19.32 0.77
N ILE A 68 -1.56 -20.20 -0.14
CA ILE A 68 -2.32 -21.39 -0.52
C ILE A 68 -2.54 -22.32 0.68
N ALA A 69 -1.52 -22.50 1.52
CA ALA A 69 -1.60 -23.42 2.65
C ALA A 69 -2.38 -22.89 3.82
N GLN A 70 -2.50 -21.56 3.94
CA GLN A 70 -3.14 -20.94 5.09
C GLN A 70 -3.68 -19.57 4.69
N SER A 71 -4.99 -19.42 4.72
CA SER A 71 -5.63 -18.14 4.42
C SER A 71 -5.50 -17.16 5.57
N PRO A 72 -5.36 -15.86 5.29
CA PRO A 72 -5.37 -14.87 6.35
C PRO A 72 -6.73 -14.81 7.03
N ASN A 73 -6.76 -14.52 8.31
CA ASN A 73 -8.00 -14.36 9.07
C ASN A 73 -8.13 -12.96 9.69
N TYR A 74 -7.22 -12.08 9.41
CA TYR A 74 -7.19 -10.73 9.95
C TYR A 74 -6.34 -9.82 9.08
N ILE A 75 -6.76 -8.56 8.93
CA ILE A 75 -6.00 -7.58 8.17
C ILE A 75 -5.57 -6.45 9.10
N ILE A 76 -4.30 -6.07 9.01
CA ILE A 76 -3.74 -4.99 9.80
C ILE A 76 -3.08 -3.98 8.87
N GLY A 77 -3.48 -2.71 9.00
CA GLY A 77 -2.87 -1.63 8.23
C GLY A 77 -1.92 -0.80 9.07
N GLY A 78 -0.85 -0.36 8.46
CA GLY A 78 0.08 0.57 9.11
C GLY A 78 -0.38 2.02 8.95
N GLU A 79 -0.36 2.76 10.05
CA GLU A 79 -0.64 4.20 10.02
C GLU A 79 0.40 4.91 9.13
N THR A 80 0.05 5.86 8.28
CA THR A 80 -1.32 6.30 8.01
C THR A 80 -1.77 5.79 6.65
N ALA A 81 -0.86 5.76 5.69
CA ALA A 81 -1.17 5.46 4.30
C ALA A 81 -1.61 4.01 4.07
N GLY A 82 -1.23 3.10 4.93
CA GLY A 82 -1.64 1.69 4.82
C GLY A 82 -3.09 1.44 5.20
N ILE A 83 -3.70 2.34 5.96
CA ILE A 83 -5.06 2.15 6.46
C ILE A 83 -6.10 2.02 5.34
N PRO A 84 -6.15 2.92 4.34
CA PRO A 84 -7.14 2.80 3.27
C PRO A 84 -7.03 1.51 2.48
N PHE A 85 -5.80 1.06 2.19
CA PHE A 85 -5.57 -0.19 1.48
C PHE A 85 -6.03 -1.38 2.30
N ALA A 86 -5.66 -1.41 3.57
CA ALA A 86 -6.05 -2.47 4.49
C ALA A 86 -7.57 -2.53 4.64
N ALA A 87 -8.24 -1.38 4.76
CA ALA A 87 -9.69 -1.31 4.89
C ALA A 87 -10.39 -1.89 3.66
N SER A 88 -9.92 -1.53 2.47
CA SER A 88 -10.50 -2.06 1.22
C SER A 88 -10.33 -3.56 1.11
N ILE A 89 -9.13 -4.06 1.43
CA ILE A 89 -8.83 -5.49 1.38
C ILE A 89 -9.67 -6.26 2.39
N ALA A 90 -9.76 -5.76 3.62
CA ALA A 90 -10.54 -6.40 4.69
C ALA A 90 -12.02 -6.50 4.30
N GLU A 91 -12.57 -5.41 3.75
CA GLU A 91 -13.96 -5.42 3.32
C GLU A 91 -14.21 -6.44 2.22
N LYS A 92 -13.37 -6.45 1.20
CA LYS A 92 -13.53 -7.36 0.05
C LYS A 92 -13.32 -8.82 0.43
N MET A 93 -12.48 -9.09 1.41
CA MET A 93 -12.24 -10.45 1.90
C MET A 93 -13.12 -10.84 3.07
N SER A 94 -13.96 -9.95 3.54
CA SER A 94 -14.83 -10.14 4.71
C SER A 94 -14.05 -10.54 5.96
N LEU A 95 -12.97 -9.81 6.21
CA LEU A 95 -12.08 -10.06 7.34
C LEU A 95 -12.08 -8.87 8.30
N PRO A 96 -11.82 -9.13 9.59
CA PRO A 96 -11.67 -8.05 10.56
C PRO A 96 -10.44 -7.20 10.26
N LEU A 97 -10.52 -5.93 10.65
CA LEU A 97 -9.50 -4.93 10.39
C LEU A 97 -9.06 -4.26 11.69
N SER A 98 -7.77 -4.06 11.82
CA SER A 98 -7.18 -3.14 12.79
C SER A 98 -6.07 -2.35 12.12
N TYR A 99 -5.57 -1.33 12.81
CA TYR A 99 -4.38 -0.65 12.33
C TYR A 99 -3.42 -0.45 13.49
N VAL A 100 -2.13 -0.34 13.15
CA VAL A 100 -1.07 -0.10 14.13
C VAL A 100 -0.56 1.32 13.99
N ARG A 101 -0.18 1.90 15.10
CA ARG A 101 0.39 3.25 15.17
C ARG A 101 1.89 3.16 15.21
N LYS A 102 2.56 4.18 14.69
CA LYS A 102 4.02 4.27 14.76
C LYS A 102 4.49 4.47 16.21
N LYS A 103 3.69 5.19 16.99
CA LYS A 103 3.98 5.45 18.40
C LYS A 103 2.72 5.20 19.22
N PRO A 104 2.86 4.69 20.46
CA PRO A 104 1.74 4.54 21.37
C PRO A 104 1.11 5.91 21.66
N LYS A 105 -0.17 5.90 22.01
CA LYS A 105 -0.84 7.11 22.49
C LYS A 105 -0.26 7.53 23.83
N ASP A 106 -0.23 8.86 24.09
CA ASP A 106 0.21 9.39 25.37
C ASP A 106 -0.82 9.19 26.48
N TYR A 107 -2.05 8.81 26.12
CA TYR A 107 -3.17 8.67 27.04
C TYR A 107 -4.03 7.46 26.67
N GLY A 108 -4.89 7.05 27.59
CA GLY A 108 -5.77 5.91 27.39
C GLY A 108 -4.97 4.61 27.36
N LYS A 109 -5.38 3.67 26.50
CA LYS A 109 -4.62 2.46 26.26
C LYS A 109 -3.40 2.79 25.41
N SER A 110 -2.26 2.97 26.04
CA SER A 110 -1.04 3.44 25.39
C SER A 110 -0.30 2.39 24.57
N LYS A 111 -0.79 1.18 24.54
CA LYS A 111 -0.14 0.09 23.80
C LYS A 111 -0.66 -0.03 22.39
N LEU A 112 0.18 -0.48 21.48
CA LEU A 112 -0.18 -0.71 20.10
C LEU A 112 -1.22 -1.79 19.93
#